data_b200391841ce7d8686ce3bdb5f4064f5
#
_entry.id   b200391841ce7d8686ce3bdb5f4064f5
#
_cell.length_a   1.000
_cell.length_b   1.000
_cell.length_c   1.000
_cell.angle_alpha   90.00
_cell.angle_beta   90.00
_cell.angle_gamma   90.00
#
_symmetry.space_group_name_H-M   'P 1'
#
loop_
_entity.id
_entity.type
_entity.pdbx_description
1 polymer ?
#
loop_
_entity_poly.entity_id
_entity_poly.type
_entity_poly.pdbx_seq_one_letter_code
_entity_poly.pdbx_strand_id
1 'polypeptide(L)'
;MSDEARFQTTILFHGNCIDGWFAAYFAYCQLNQFGGIQMFPIAPSQPNTWPAAEVMEDTDVGLLDVSVPAYVREEWTEARVRSIQCIDHHATAIEQWPADACPIHTEHCAALQTHEYFYPGMPIPAWLHSIDRVDRWVDVTYEDRCLREFLHELARLPVQHRLADAIHLTNSFVYNITEHPEAYAWYVDQGEKGLHMKDGQLLSIIKSKGYIVRIDKNHVAEWQVPSTWLGHKLFLMDTTDTVLDTTEASHLVFTNDSDISIFINYRNKVFYTKGQKSTMKSMVVYSARSAVSHGINLTEGTIFNGHPTSAGASLVRGEAVHFPFLIESL
;
A
#
# COMPACT_ATOMS: atom_id res chain seq x y z
N MET A 1 -33.72 -8.33 -27.53
CA MET A 1 -33.05 -7.71 -26.39
C MET A 1 -31.99 -8.69 -25.96
N SER A 2 -30.71 -8.43 -26.23
CA SER A 2 -29.63 -9.30 -25.83
C SER A 2 -29.56 -9.26 -24.31
N ASP A 3 -29.69 -10.41 -23.65
CA ASP A 3 -29.25 -10.60 -22.29
C ASP A 3 -27.73 -10.39 -22.28
N GLU A 4 -27.29 -9.14 -22.18
CA GLU A 4 -25.93 -8.83 -21.79
C GLU A 4 -25.78 -9.41 -20.38
N ALA A 5 -24.92 -10.43 -20.26
CA ALA A 5 -24.64 -11.08 -18.99
C ALA A 5 -24.15 -9.98 -18.02
N ARG A 6 -25.07 -9.52 -17.15
CA ARG A 6 -24.73 -8.51 -16.13
C ARG A 6 -23.71 -9.13 -15.19
N PHE A 7 -22.66 -8.39 -14.90
CA PHE A 7 -21.72 -8.78 -13.87
C PHE A 7 -22.47 -8.93 -12.54
N GLN A 8 -22.16 -10.02 -11.82
CA GLN A 8 -22.78 -10.29 -10.52
C GLN A 8 -21.89 -9.81 -9.37
N THR A 9 -20.60 -9.72 -9.60
CA THR A 9 -19.60 -9.33 -8.61
C THR A 9 -18.62 -8.32 -9.18
N THR A 10 -18.37 -7.27 -8.42
CA THR A 10 -17.34 -6.26 -8.69
C THR A 10 -16.24 -6.36 -7.64
N ILE A 11 -15.01 -6.59 -8.06
CA ILE A 11 -13.83 -6.62 -7.19
C ILE A 11 -13.07 -5.32 -7.38
N LEU A 12 -12.95 -4.52 -6.32
CA LEU A 12 -12.10 -3.35 -6.26
C LEU A 12 -10.90 -3.69 -5.39
N PHE A 13 -9.69 -3.46 -5.88
CA PHE A 13 -8.48 -3.82 -5.16
C PHE A 13 -7.41 -2.75 -5.27
N HIS A 14 -6.52 -2.70 -4.28
CA HIS A 14 -5.41 -1.77 -4.29
C HIS A 14 -4.51 -2.04 -5.50
N GLY A 15 -4.55 -1.13 -6.46
CA GLY A 15 -3.79 -1.23 -7.71
C GLY A 15 -2.29 -0.99 -7.50
N ASN A 16 -1.46 -1.66 -8.30
CA ASN A 16 0.01 -1.58 -8.22
C ASN A 16 0.57 -2.04 -6.86
N CYS A 17 -0.18 -2.84 -6.14
CA CYS A 17 0.18 -3.47 -4.87
C CYS A 17 0.13 -5.00 -5.02
N ILE A 18 1.15 -5.69 -4.52
CA ILE A 18 1.22 -7.16 -4.58
C ILE A 18 0.13 -7.75 -3.69
N ASP A 19 -0.05 -7.20 -2.49
CA ASP A 19 -1.07 -7.64 -1.55
C ASP A 19 -2.47 -7.48 -2.18
N GLY A 20 -2.81 -6.31 -2.65
CA GLY A 20 -4.09 -6.05 -3.32
C GLY A 20 -4.32 -6.93 -4.54
N TRP A 21 -3.29 -7.18 -5.36
CA TRP A 21 -3.41 -8.05 -6.51
C TRP A 21 -3.68 -9.51 -6.13
N PHE A 22 -2.93 -10.08 -5.18
CA PHE A 22 -3.15 -11.48 -4.78
C PHE A 22 -4.44 -11.66 -4.00
N ALA A 23 -4.87 -10.68 -3.21
CA ALA A 23 -6.21 -10.69 -2.62
C ALA A 23 -7.30 -10.76 -3.72
N ALA A 24 -7.20 -9.90 -4.73
CA ALA A 24 -8.13 -9.90 -5.86
C ALA A 24 -8.07 -11.21 -6.67
N TYR A 25 -6.90 -11.76 -6.88
CA TYR A 25 -6.70 -13.03 -7.58
C TYR A 25 -7.37 -14.21 -6.85
N PHE A 26 -7.20 -14.34 -5.54
CA PHE A 26 -7.85 -15.41 -4.77
C PHE A 26 -9.38 -15.29 -4.79
N ALA A 27 -9.90 -14.08 -4.62
CA ALA A 27 -11.34 -13.84 -4.75
C ALA A 27 -11.84 -14.17 -6.15
N TYR A 28 -11.12 -13.76 -7.20
CA TYR A 28 -11.44 -14.08 -8.58
C TYR A 28 -11.50 -15.59 -8.82
N CYS A 29 -10.50 -16.35 -8.38
CA CYS A 29 -10.46 -17.81 -8.58
C CYS A 29 -11.67 -18.51 -7.98
N GLN A 30 -12.16 -18.05 -6.83
CA GLN A 30 -13.35 -18.63 -6.18
C GLN A 30 -14.66 -18.16 -6.81
N LEU A 31 -14.77 -16.89 -7.10
CA LEU A 31 -16.04 -16.31 -7.53
C LEU A 31 -16.30 -16.52 -9.03
N ASN A 32 -15.25 -16.66 -9.86
CA ASN A 32 -15.39 -16.80 -11.31
C ASN A 32 -16.16 -18.07 -11.75
N GLN A 33 -16.23 -19.08 -10.90
CA GLN A 33 -17.06 -20.26 -11.15
C GLN A 33 -18.57 -19.94 -11.23
N PHE A 34 -18.97 -18.83 -10.62
CA PHE A 34 -20.38 -18.36 -10.66
C PHE A 34 -20.63 -17.37 -11.82
N GLY A 35 -19.58 -16.98 -12.55
CA GLY A 35 -19.63 -16.09 -13.72
C GLY A 35 -19.82 -14.62 -13.36
N GLY A 36 -19.63 -13.76 -14.36
CA GLY A 36 -19.97 -12.34 -14.24
C GLY A 36 -19.14 -11.53 -13.25
N ILE A 37 -17.80 -11.65 -13.27
CA ILE A 37 -16.90 -10.84 -12.45
C ILE A 37 -16.31 -9.71 -13.27
N GLN A 38 -16.30 -8.51 -12.69
CA GLN A 38 -15.48 -7.39 -13.14
C GLN A 38 -14.47 -6.99 -12.04
N MET A 39 -13.28 -6.54 -12.45
CA MET A 39 -12.20 -6.23 -11.53
C MET A 39 -11.59 -4.86 -11.87
N PHE A 40 -11.41 -4.01 -10.87
CA PHE A 40 -10.84 -2.68 -11.04
C PHE A 40 -9.68 -2.46 -10.05
N PRO A 41 -8.47 -2.20 -10.55
CA PRO A 41 -7.40 -1.68 -9.70
C PRO A 41 -7.72 -0.22 -9.35
N ILE A 42 -7.74 0.10 -8.09
CA ILE A 42 -8.00 1.46 -7.61
C ILE A 42 -6.83 1.98 -6.79
N ALA A 43 -6.66 3.29 -6.77
CA ALA A 43 -5.71 3.96 -5.89
C ALA A 43 -6.49 4.64 -4.76
N PRO A 44 -6.29 4.25 -3.48
CA PRO A 44 -7.06 4.79 -2.36
C PRO A 44 -7.04 6.31 -2.26
N SER A 45 -5.90 6.91 -2.60
CA SER A 45 -5.72 8.37 -2.58
C SER A 45 -6.20 9.10 -3.84
N GLN A 46 -6.77 8.39 -4.82
CA GLN A 46 -7.19 8.93 -6.11
C GLN A 46 -8.63 8.51 -6.43
N PRO A 47 -9.64 9.18 -5.88
CA PRO A 47 -11.05 8.85 -6.10
C PRO A 47 -11.48 8.79 -7.57
N ASN A 48 -10.77 9.47 -8.45
CA ASN A 48 -11.01 9.41 -9.89
C ASN A 48 -10.63 8.05 -10.52
N THR A 49 -9.97 7.16 -9.80
CA THR A 49 -9.71 5.78 -10.23
C THR A 49 -10.84 4.83 -9.84
N TRP A 50 -11.76 5.28 -9.00
CA TRP A 50 -12.89 4.47 -8.56
C TRP A 50 -13.96 4.42 -9.65
N PRO A 51 -14.56 3.26 -9.90
CA PRO A 51 -15.64 3.18 -10.87
C PRO A 51 -16.84 4.00 -10.39
N ALA A 52 -17.58 4.56 -11.34
CA ALA A 52 -18.82 5.24 -11.04
C ALA A 52 -19.84 4.25 -10.45
N ALA A 53 -20.71 4.73 -9.55
CA ALA A 53 -21.66 3.89 -8.83
C ALA A 53 -22.57 3.08 -9.77
N GLU A 54 -22.93 3.65 -10.93
CA GLU A 54 -23.76 3.01 -11.94
C GLU A 54 -23.13 1.75 -12.56
N VAL A 55 -21.78 1.69 -12.58
CA VAL A 55 -21.04 0.50 -13.07
C VAL A 55 -21.21 -0.68 -12.13
N MET A 56 -21.49 -0.40 -10.87
CA MET A 56 -21.65 -1.40 -9.81
C MET A 56 -23.11 -1.69 -9.44
N GLU A 57 -24.07 -1.05 -10.14
CA GLU A 57 -25.50 -1.26 -9.90
C GLU A 57 -25.87 -2.75 -10.01
N ASP A 58 -26.63 -3.23 -9.04
CA ASP A 58 -27.07 -4.63 -8.94
C ASP A 58 -25.92 -5.66 -8.83
N THR A 59 -24.72 -5.27 -8.38
CA THR A 59 -23.59 -6.17 -8.12
C THR A 59 -23.28 -6.30 -6.63
N ASP A 60 -22.60 -7.39 -6.26
CA ASP A 60 -21.93 -7.52 -4.96
C ASP A 60 -20.52 -6.95 -5.10
N VAL A 61 -20.13 -6.03 -4.22
CA VAL A 61 -18.84 -5.35 -4.27
C VAL A 61 -17.90 -5.90 -3.20
N GLY A 62 -16.74 -6.40 -3.64
CA GLY A 62 -15.61 -6.75 -2.76
C GLY A 62 -14.52 -5.67 -2.80
N LEU A 63 -14.15 -5.16 -1.64
CA LEU A 63 -13.01 -4.25 -1.45
C LEU A 63 -11.86 -5.05 -0.86
N LEU A 64 -10.72 -5.09 -1.56
CA LEU A 64 -9.59 -5.94 -1.17
C LEU A 64 -8.32 -5.10 -1.06
N ASP A 65 -7.69 -5.09 0.13
CA ASP A 65 -6.53 -4.25 0.45
C ASP A 65 -6.84 -2.75 0.27
N VAL A 66 -8.08 -2.39 0.38
CA VAL A 66 -8.54 -1.00 0.26
C VAL A 66 -9.88 -0.82 0.95
N SER A 67 -10.03 0.29 1.61
CA SER A 67 -11.30 0.73 2.17
C SER A 67 -11.76 2.03 1.54
N VAL A 68 -13.07 2.27 1.55
CA VAL A 68 -13.65 3.52 1.05
C VAL A 68 -14.35 4.27 2.18
N PRO A 69 -14.34 5.61 2.15
CA PRO A 69 -15.03 6.44 3.14
C PRO A 69 -16.53 6.14 3.23
N ALA A 70 -17.14 6.40 4.38
CA ALA A 70 -18.56 6.15 4.63
C ALA A 70 -19.48 6.81 3.59
N TYR A 71 -19.20 8.06 3.21
CA TYR A 71 -20.00 8.77 2.21
C TYR A 71 -20.01 8.08 0.82
N VAL A 72 -18.92 7.40 0.44
CA VAL A 72 -18.85 6.62 -0.81
C VAL A 72 -19.73 5.38 -0.71
N ARG A 73 -19.70 4.70 0.45
CA ARG A 73 -20.58 3.55 0.68
C ARG A 73 -22.06 3.94 0.64
N GLU A 74 -22.41 5.10 1.22
CA GLU A 74 -23.74 5.66 1.16
C GLU A 74 -24.17 5.92 -0.29
N GLU A 75 -23.33 6.58 -1.08
CA GLU A 75 -23.56 6.83 -2.52
C GLU A 75 -23.79 5.52 -3.30
N TRP A 76 -22.96 4.49 -3.05
CA TRP A 76 -23.10 3.19 -3.70
C TRP A 76 -24.38 2.45 -3.26
N THR A 77 -24.77 2.60 -2.00
CA THR A 77 -26.03 2.04 -1.50
C THR A 77 -27.23 2.71 -2.16
N GLU A 78 -27.21 4.03 -2.32
CA GLU A 78 -28.24 4.77 -3.07
C GLU A 78 -28.32 4.37 -4.54
N ALA A 79 -27.17 4.01 -5.14
CA ALA A 79 -27.07 3.48 -6.51
C ALA A 79 -27.42 1.99 -6.62
N ARG A 80 -28.01 1.38 -5.59
CA ARG A 80 -28.48 -0.02 -5.55
C ARG A 80 -27.37 -1.07 -5.69
N VAL A 81 -26.17 -0.83 -5.18
CA VAL A 81 -25.20 -1.90 -4.94
C VAL A 81 -25.81 -2.91 -3.96
N ARG A 82 -25.79 -4.20 -4.29
CA ARG A 82 -26.47 -5.24 -3.50
C ARG A 82 -25.84 -5.46 -2.13
N SER A 83 -24.54 -5.58 -2.11
CA SER A 83 -23.74 -5.73 -0.89
C SER A 83 -22.37 -5.14 -1.06
N ILE A 84 -21.73 -4.73 0.04
CA ILE A 84 -20.35 -4.27 0.04
C ILE A 84 -19.62 -5.00 1.17
N GLN A 85 -18.58 -5.73 0.80
CA GLN A 85 -17.69 -6.41 1.74
C GLN A 85 -16.26 -5.88 1.60
N CYS A 86 -15.50 -5.89 2.70
CA CYS A 86 -14.13 -5.39 2.70
C CYS A 86 -13.22 -6.41 3.38
N ILE A 87 -12.11 -6.76 2.78
CA ILE A 87 -11.00 -7.48 3.42
C ILE A 87 -9.80 -6.56 3.33
N ASP A 88 -9.38 -6.04 4.47
CA ASP A 88 -8.32 -5.03 4.57
C ASP A 88 -7.58 -5.24 5.89
N HIS A 89 -6.38 -4.73 6.01
CA HIS A 89 -5.56 -4.83 7.22
C HIS A 89 -5.11 -3.45 7.75
N HIS A 90 -5.47 -2.40 7.07
CA HIS A 90 -5.14 -1.05 7.49
C HIS A 90 -5.96 -0.62 8.71
N ALA A 91 -5.32 -0.05 9.73
CA ALA A 91 -5.98 0.39 10.96
C ALA A 91 -7.16 1.35 10.70
N THR A 92 -7.04 2.21 9.68
CA THR A 92 -8.11 3.12 9.26
C THR A 92 -9.34 2.42 8.69
N ALA A 93 -9.18 1.24 8.11
CA ALA A 93 -10.31 0.44 7.65
C ALA A 93 -11.09 -0.10 8.85
N ILE A 94 -10.41 -0.59 9.89
CA ILE A 94 -11.04 -1.10 11.11
C ILE A 94 -11.91 -0.02 11.77
N GLU A 95 -11.45 1.22 11.82
CA GLU A 95 -12.19 2.32 12.41
C GLU A 95 -13.44 2.72 11.60
N GLN A 96 -13.42 2.50 10.29
CA GLN A 96 -14.46 2.96 9.37
C GLN A 96 -15.51 1.90 9.04
N TRP A 97 -15.24 0.63 9.31
CA TRP A 97 -16.11 -0.48 8.96
C TRP A 97 -16.73 -1.11 10.19
N PRO A 98 -18.05 -1.46 10.14
CA PRO A 98 -18.67 -2.24 11.20
C PRO A 98 -18.00 -3.60 11.35
N ALA A 99 -17.80 -4.04 12.58
CA ALA A 99 -17.09 -5.29 12.88
C ALA A 99 -17.75 -6.56 12.30
N ASP A 100 -19.03 -6.49 11.94
CA ASP A 100 -19.81 -7.56 11.33
C ASP A 100 -19.76 -7.57 9.79
N ALA A 101 -19.28 -6.48 9.19
CA ALA A 101 -19.23 -6.36 7.73
C ALA A 101 -17.95 -6.94 7.11
N CYS A 102 -16.94 -7.29 7.93
CA CYS A 102 -15.68 -7.77 7.41
C CYS A 102 -14.77 -8.39 8.47
N PRO A 103 -14.07 -9.49 8.17
CA PRO A 103 -12.95 -9.95 8.98
C PRO A 103 -11.73 -9.05 8.76
N ILE A 104 -11.76 -7.84 9.34
CA ILE A 104 -10.63 -6.93 9.27
C ILE A 104 -9.76 -7.14 10.49
N HIS A 105 -8.51 -7.51 10.30
CA HIS A 105 -7.51 -7.53 11.36
C HIS A 105 -6.12 -7.13 10.83
N THR A 106 -5.28 -6.58 11.70
CA THR A 106 -3.96 -6.07 11.34
C THR A 106 -2.85 -7.12 11.38
N GLU A 107 -3.19 -8.36 11.74
CA GLU A 107 -2.19 -9.42 11.99
C GLU A 107 -1.65 -10.03 10.70
N HIS A 108 -2.41 -9.93 9.60
CA HIS A 108 -2.03 -10.44 8.29
C HIS A 108 -2.39 -9.45 7.19
N CYS A 109 -1.68 -9.51 6.09
CA CYS A 109 -1.99 -8.73 4.88
C CYS A 109 -3.30 -9.19 4.23
N ALA A 110 -3.88 -8.38 3.35
CA ALA A 110 -5.18 -8.64 2.75
C ALA A 110 -5.18 -9.91 1.88
N ALA A 111 -4.09 -10.22 1.17
CA ALA A 111 -3.99 -11.45 0.37
C ALA A 111 -4.09 -12.70 1.25
N LEU A 112 -3.42 -12.72 2.39
CA LEU A 112 -3.47 -13.86 3.31
C LEU A 112 -4.87 -13.98 3.92
N GLN A 113 -5.46 -12.88 4.40
CA GLN A 113 -6.84 -12.88 4.92
C GLN A 113 -7.85 -13.35 3.86
N THR A 114 -7.69 -12.91 2.60
CA THR A 114 -8.56 -13.32 1.49
C THR A 114 -8.40 -14.81 1.20
N HIS A 115 -7.17 -15.34 1.25
CA HIS A 115 -6.96 -16.78 1.12
C HIS A 115 -7.67 -17.55 2.24
N GLU A 116 -7.52 -17.16 3.51
CA GLU A 116 -8.19 -17.81 4.63
C GLU A 116 -9.72 -17.74 4.51
N TYR A 117 -10.26 -16.61 4.05
CA TYR A 117 -11.69 -16.42 3.87
C TYR A 117 -12.28 -17.32 2.79
N PHE A 118 -11.64 -17.41 1.63
CA PHE A 118 -12.17 -18.17 0.49
C PHE A 118 -11.75 -19.65 0.49
N TYR A 119 -10.67 -20.00 1.20
CA TYR A 119 -10.13 -21.36 1.29
C TYR A 119 -10.00 -21.84 2.74
N PRO A 120 -11.10 -21.82 3.52
CA PRO A 120 -11.04 -22.12 4.95
C PRO A 120 -10.48 -23.52 5.21
N GLY A 121 -9.45 -23.59 6.06
CA GLY A 121 -8.79 -24.85 6.43
C GLY A 121 -7.80 -25.39 5.38
N MET A 122 -7.62 -24.71 4.26
CA MET A 122 -6.53 -25.06 3.33
C MET A 122 -5.19 -24.56 3.89
N PRO A 123 -4.10 -25.29 3.70
CA PRO A 123 -2.77 -24.82 4.11
C PRO A 123 -2.41 -23.51 3.38
N ILE A 124 -1.88 -22.55 4.13
CA ILE A 124 -1.39 -21.31 3.57
C ILE A 124 -0.08 -21.61 2.82
N PRO A 125 0.04 -21.25 1.53
CA PRO A 125 1.27 -21.44 0.78
C PRO A 125 2.44 -20.66 1.38
N ALA A 126 3.63 -21.24 1.45
CA ALA A 126 4.81 -20.61 2.04
C ALA A 126 5.15 -19.25 1.41
N TRP A 127 4.99 -19.13 0.10
CA TRP A 127 5.23 -17.87 -0.63
C TRP A 127 4.24 -16.75 -0.26
N LEU A 128 3.03 -17.10 0.20
CA LEU A 128 2.05 -16.11 0.65
C LEU A 128 2.46 -15.48 1.99
N HIS A 129 3.13 -16.22 2.85
CA HIS A 129 3.77 -15.63 4.03
C HIS A 129 4.89 -14.65 3.69
N SER A 130 5.58 -14.84 2.56
CA SER A 130 6.55 -13.84 2.07
C SER A 130 5.87 -12.53 1.68
N ILE A 131 4.71 -12.61 1.02
CA ILE A 131 3.89 -11.41 0.72
C ILE A 131 3.47 -10.73 2.03
N ASP A 132 2.95 -11.48 3.00
CA ASP A 132 2.52 -10.95 4.29
C ASP A 132 3.65 -10.24 5.05
N ARG A 133 4.85 -10.86 5.12
CA ARG A 133 6.00 -10.22 5.77
C ARG A 133 6.42 -8.94 5.09
N VAL A 134 6.49 -8.93 3.77
CA VAL A 134 6.94 -7.75 3.00
C VAL A 134 5.93 -6.62 3.05
N ASP A 135 4.65 -6.93 2.98
CA ASP A 135 3.61 -5.91 3.01
C ASP A 135 3.58 -5.19 4.36
N ARG A 136 3.56 -5.96 5.44
CA ARG A 136 3.58 -5.41 6.81
C ARG A 136 4.98 -4.99 7.30
N TRP A 137 6.02 -5.29 6.51
CA TRP A 137 7.44 -5.04 6.82
C TRP A 137 7.87 -5.64 8.19
N VAL A 138 7.48 -6.90 8.43
CA VAL A 138 7.78 -7.65 9.67
C VAL A 138 8.61 -8.86 9.33
N ASP A 139 9.78 -9.00 9.96
CA ASP A 139 10.72 -10.13 9.79
C ASP A 139 11.07 -10.43 8.31
N VAL A 140 11.20 -9.38 7.52
CA VAL A 140 11.47 -9.45 6.07
C VAL A 140 12.86 -10.00 5.83
N THR A 141 12.93 -11.10 5.08
CA THR A 141 14.19 -11.69 4.64
C THR A 141 14.65 -11.10 3.28
N TYR A 142 15.91 -11.36 2.92
CA TYR A 142 16.41 -10.99 1.59
C TYR A 142 15.65 -11.70 0.47
N GLU A 143 15.33 -12.98 0.66
CA GLU A 143 14.54 -13.77 -0.29
C GLU A 143 13.13 -13.22 -0.47
N ASP A 144 12.49 -12.75 0.60
CA ASP A 144 11.17 -12.11 0.53
C ASP A 144 11.22 -10.85 -0.34
N ARG A 145 12.27 -10.03 -0.20
CA ARG A 145 12.47 -8.82 -1.03
C ARG A 145 12.69 -9.19 -2.50
N CYS A 146 13.46 -10.23 -2.77
CA CYS A 146 13.67 -10.73 -4.12
C CYS A 146 12.36 -11.23 -4.73
N LEU A 147 11.61 -12.05 -4.01
CA LEU A 147 10.32 -12.54 -4.48
C LEU A 147 9.33 -11.39 -4.72
N ARG A 148 9.29 -10.40 -3.81
CA ARG A 148 8.49 -9.19 -3.98
C ARG A 148 8.81 -8.49 -5.31
N GLU A 149 10.08 -8.30 -5.61
CA GLU A 149 10.49 -7.60 -6.83
C GLU A 149 10.01 -8.32 -8.09
N PHE A 150 10.05 -9.66 -8.10
CA PHE A 150 9.46 -10.45 -9.17
C PHE A 150 7.94 -10.28 -9.25
N LEU A 151 7.23 -10.43 -8.13
CA LEU A 151 5.76 -10.38 -8.09
C LEU A 151 5.20 -8.98 -8.38
N HIS A 152 5.99 -7.94 -8.14
CA HIS A 152 5.58 -6.56 -8.41
C HIS A 152 5.27 -6.34 -9.90
N GLU A 153 5.95 -7.03 -10.79
CA GLU A 153 5.66 -6.95 -12.23
C GLU A 153 4.25 -7.52 -12.54
N LEU A 154 3.83 -8.58 -11.86
CA LEU A 154 2.47 -9.12 -12.00
C LEU A 154 1.42 -8.12 -11.49
N ALA A 155 1.66 -7.50 -10.35
CA ALA A 155 0.74 -6.54 -9.72
C ALA A 155 0.57 -5.24 -10.52
N ARG A 156 1.52 -4.90 -11.41
CA ARG A 156 1.44 -3.72 -12.28
C ARG A 156 0.56 -3.92 -13.52
N LEU A 157 0.40 -5.14 -13.98
CA LEU A 157 -0.33 -5.43 -15.22
C LEU A 157 -1.80 -4.97 -15.21
N PRO A 158 -2.57 -5.16 -14.12
CA PRO A 158 -3.96 -4.68 -14.07
C PRO A 158 -4.09 -3.17 -14.26
N VAL A 159 -3.20 -2.39 -13.64
CA VAL A 159 -3.17 -0.92 -13.77
C VAL A 159 -2.80 -0.49 -15.20
N GLN A 160 -2.09 -1.34 -15.94
CA GLN A 160 -1.77 -1.15 -17.35
C GLN A 160 -2.86 -1.66 -18.29
N HIS A 161 -4.08 -1.94 -17.79
CA HIS A 161 -5.20 -2.52 -18.54
C HIS A 161 -4.91 -3.91 -19.14
N ARG A 162 -4.02 -4.68 -18.51
CA ARG A 162 -3.61 -6.03 -18.92
C ARG A 162 -4.10 -7.09 -17.92
N LEU A 163 -5.33 -6.99 -17.48
CA LEU A 163 -5.91 -7.87 -16.46
C LEU A 163 -5.86 -9.36 -16.85
N ALA A 164 -6.19 -9.68 -18.11
CA ALA A 164 -6.15 -11.06 -18.59
C ALA A 164 -4.73 -11.64 -18.56
N ASP A 165 -3.72 -10.84 -18.92
CA ASP A 165 -2.32 -11.25 -18.84
C ASP A 165 -1.89 -11.45 -17.39
N ALA A 166 -2.32 -10.57 -16.49
CA ALA A 166 -2.04 -10.67 -15.06
C ALA A 166 -2.60 -11.97 -14.48
N ILE A 167 -3.86 -12.31 -14.77
CA ILE A 167 -4.49 -13.56 -14.34
C ILE A 167 -3.74 -14.76 -14.90
N HIS A 168 -3.43 -14.76 -16.20
CA HIS A 168 -2.74 -15.87 -16.85
C HIS A 168 -1.34 -16.12 -16.25
N LEU A 169 -0.56 -15.06 -16.07
CA LEU A 169 0.79 -15.17 -15.51
C LEU A 169 0.76 -15.54 -14.03
N THR A 170 -0.21 -15.04 -13.27
CA THR A 170 -0.40 -15.40 -11.87
C THR A 170 -0.82 -16.88 -11.74
N ASN A 171 -1.72 -17.37 -12.59
CA ASN A 171 -2.06 -18.79 -12.64
C ASN A 171 -0.81 -19.64 -12.90
N SER A 172 0.04 -19.23 -13.85
CA SER A 172 1.28 -19.93 -14.15
C SER A 172 2.27 -19.93 -12.98
N PHE A 173 2.41 -18.78 -12.30
CA PHE A 173 3.22 -18.66 -11.09
C PHE A 173 2.72 -19.60 -9.99
N VAL A 174 1.43 -19.49 -9.64
CA VAL A 174 0.82 -20.30 -8.55
C VAL A 174 0.90 -21.78 -8.85
N TYR A 175 0.60 -22.19 -10.08
CA TYR A 175 0.74 -23.60 -10.51
C TYR A 175 2.17 -24.08 -10.36
N ASN A 176 3.14 -23.36 -10.92
CA ASN A 176 4.54 -23.78 -10.90
C ASN A 176 5.07 -23.88 -9.47
N ILE A 177 4.79 -22.92 -8.60
CA ILE A 177 5.33 -22.91 -7.23
C ILE A 177 4.64 -23.94 -6.33
N THR A 178 3.42 -24.36 -6.69
CA THR A 178 2.67 -25.39 -5.95
C THR A 178 3.11 -26.79 -6.38
N GLU A 179 3.19 -27.06 -7.67
CA GLU A 179 3.53 -28.38 -8.21
C GLU A 179 5.05 -28.63 -8.24
N HIS A 180 5.84 -27.58 -8.25
CA HIS A 180 7.29 -27.59 -8.36
C HIS A 180 7.93 -26.69 -7.30
N PRO A 181 8.03 -27.13 -6.04
CA PRO A 181 8.60 -26.31 -4.96
C PRO A 181 10.00 -25.74 -5.25
N GLU A 182 10.79 -26.44 -6.08
CA GLU A 182 12.10 -25.99 -6.55
C GLU A 182 12.01 -24.71 -7.43
N ALA A 183 10.86 -24.43 -8.02
CA ALA A 183 10.63 -23.19 -8.79
C ALA A 183 10.70 -21.94 -7.91
N TYR A 184 10.49 -22.06 -6.60
CA TYR A 184 10.64 -20.94 -5.68
C TYR A 184 12.01 -20.26 -5.80
N ALA A 185 13.08 -21.07 -5.80
CA ALA A 185 14.44 -20.55 -5.93
C ALA A 185 14.65 -19.81 -7.26
N TRP A 186 14.01 -20.28 -8.34
CA TRP A 186 14.09 -19.61 -9.63
C TRP A 186 13.41 -18.23 -9.60
N TYR A 187 12.24 -18.13 -8.98
CA TYR A 187 11.53 -16.84 -8.85
C TYR A 187 12.29 -15.84 -8.00
N VAL A 188 12.91 -16.31 -6.91
CA VAL A 188 13.82 -15.50 -6.08
C VAL A 188 15.02 -15.00 -6.88
N ASP A 189 15.69 -15.87 -7.68
CA ASP A 189 16.81 -15.48 -8.54
C ASP A 189 16.42 -14.44 -9.60
N GLN A 190 15.23 -14.57 -10.20
CA GLN A 190 14.75 -13.55 -11.14
C GLN A 190 14.49 -12.19 -10.43
N GLY A 191 13.91 -12.22 -9.26
CA GLY A 191 13.68 -11.01 -8.46
C GLY A 191 14.97 -10.40 -7.96
N GLU A 192 15.98 -11.20 -7.60
CA GLU A 192 17.28 -10.71 -7.16
C GLU A 192 17.94 -9.80 -8.19
N LYS A 193 17.88 -10.16 -9.46
CA LYS A 193 18.43 -9.35 -10.56
C LYS A 193 17.76 -7.98 -10.64
N GLY A 194 16.43 -7.95 -10.51
CA GLY A 194 15.66 -6.72 -10.46
C GLY A 194 16.01 -5.88 -9.22
N LEU A 195 16.06 -6.53 -8.06
CA LEU A 195 16.36 -5.89 -6.78
C LEU A 195 17.76 -5.23 -6.77
N HIS A 196 18.77 -5.92 -7.24
CA HIS A 196 20.14 -5.36 -7.34
C HIS A 196 20.20 -4.10 -8.21
N MET A 197 19.52 -4.12 -9.35
CA MET A 197 19.44 -2.94 -10.22
C MET A 197 18.73 -1.79 -9.53
N LYS A 198 17.61 -2.07 -8.87
CA LYS A 198 16.80 -1.11 -8.14
C LYS A 198 17.56 -0.54 -6.94
N ASP A 199 18.17 -1.38 -6.11
CA ASP A 199 18.97 -0.96 -4.95
C ASP A 199 20.12 -0.05 -5.39
N GLY A 200 20.82 -0.39 -6.48
CA GLY A 200 21.88 0.47 -7.03
C GLY A 200 21.38 1.85 -7.46
N GLN A 201 20.24 1.92 -8.11
CA GLN A 201 19.60 3.18 -8.50
C GLN A 201 19.17 3.98 -7.26
N LEU A 202 18.50 3.33 -6.30
CA LEU A 202 18.04 3.96 -5.06
C LEU A 202 19.21 4.50 -4.24
N LEU A 203 20.29 3.74 -4.06
CA LEU A 203 21.49 4.18 -3.35
C LEU A 203 22.14 5.40 -4.04
N SER A 204 22.15 5.45 -5.36
CA SER A 204 22.66 6.62 -6.09
C SER A 204 21.82 7.87 -5.81
N ILE A 205 20.51 7.74 -5.84
CA ILE A 205 19.57 8.83 -5.55
C ILE A 205 19.69 9.27 -4.09
N ILE A 206 19.69 8.32 -3.14
CA ILE A 206 19.84 8.56 -1.71
C ILE A 206 21.12 9.35 -1.43
N LYS A 207 22.25 8.93 -2.01
CA LYS A 207 23.53 9.61 -1.84
C LYS A 207 23.59 11.01 -2.43
N SER A 208 22.84 11.26 -3.48
CA SER A 208 22.84 12.56 -4.18
C SER A 208 21.88 13.57 -3.58
N LYS A 209 20.79 13.13 -2.94
CA LYS A 209 19.70 14.01 -2.48
C LYS A 209 19.38 13.90 -1.00
N GLY A 210 19.80 12.82 -0.34
CA GLY A 210 19.52 12.59 1.06
C GLY A 210 20.67 13.07 1.97
N TYR A 211 20.34 13.36 3.21
CA TYR A 211 21.32 13.66 4.25
C TYR A 211 20.87 13.14 5.61
N ILE A 212 21.84 12.90 6.48
CA ILE A 212 21.61 12.35 7.82
C ILE A 212 21.96 13.42 8.85
N VAL A 213 21.04 13.61 9.80
CA VAL A 213 21.20 14.53 10.94
C VAL A 213 21.02 13.75 12.24
N ARG A 214 21.90 13.98 13.22
CA ARG A 214 21.66 13.51 14.59
C ARG A 214 20.80 14.54 15.33
N ILE A 215 19.65 14.12 15.80
CA ILE A 215 18.72 14.99 16.52
C ILE A 215 19.31 15.36 17.88
N ASP A 216 19.47 16.64 18.14
CA ASP A 216 19.87 17.22 19.41
C ASP A 216 18.76 18.09 20.02
N LYS A 217 19.05 18.75 21.14
CA LYS A 217 18.07 19.58 21.84
C LYS A 217 17.62 20.80 21.02
N ASN A 218 18.51 21.36 20.19
CA ASN A 218 18.16 22.48 19.33
C ASN A 218 17.20 22.03 18.24
N HIS A 219 17.49 20.90 17.61
CA HIS A 219 16.59 20.32 16.62
C HIS A 219 15.19 20.02 17.21
N VAL A 220 15.11 19.50 18.45
CA VAL A 220 13.83 19.28 19.12
C VAL A 220 13.06 20.59 19.28
N ALA A 221 13.73 21.66 19.68
CA ALA A 221 13.10 22.96 19.91
C ALA A 221 12.74 23.68 18.60
N GLU A 222 13.66 23.72 17.64
CA GLU A 222 13.50 24.48 16.40
C GLU A 222 12.57 23.76 15.39
N TRP A 223 12.69 22.45 15.30
CA TRP A 223 11.92 21.65 14.34
C TRP A 223 10.61 21.10 14.92
N GLN A 224 10.39 21.33 16.20
CA GLN A 224 9.21 20.84 16.93
C GLN A 224 9.01 19.32 16.81
N VAL A 225 10.10 18.58 16.64
CA VAL A 225 10.04 17.12 16.59
C VAL A 225 9.89 16.54 18.01
N PRO A 226 9.32 15.35 18.18
CA PRO A 226 9.16 14.75 19.49
C PRO A 226 10.48 14.64 20.25
N SER A 227 10.47 14.91 21.54
CA SER A 227 11.65 14.76 22.41
C SER A 227 12.17 13.32 22.46
N THR A 228 11.33 12.35 22.13
CA THR A 228 11.70 10.93 21.99
C THR A 228 12.70 10.69 20.86
N TRP A 229 12.84 11.63 19.92
CA TRP A 229 13.81 11.54 18.83
C TRP A 229 15.22 11.98 19.21
N LEU A 230 15.39 12.56 20.39
CA LEU A 230 16.71 13.04 20.87
C LEU A 230 17.76 11.91 20.81
N GLY A 231 18.86 12.18 20.13
CA GLY A 231 19.98 11.25 19.94
C GLY A 231 19.84 10.30 18.75
N HIS A 232 18.65 10.20 18.16
CA HIS A 232 18.43 9.38 16.95
C HIS A 232 19.06 10.04 15.72
N LYS A 233 19.46 9.20 14.77
CA LYS A 233 19.87 9.62 13.44
C LYS A 233 18.67 9.70 12.53
N LEU A 234 18.37 10.86 12.01
CA LEU A 234 17.30 11.15 11.08
C LEU A 234 17.85 11.28 9.66
N PHE A 235 17.34 10.46 8.76
CA PHE A 235 17.54 10.63 7.32
C PHE A 235 16.41 11.48 6.74
N LEU A 236 16.77 12.43 5.90
CA LEU A 236 15.83 13.35 5.24
C LEU A 236 16.08 13.38 3.75
N MET A 237 15.02 13.35 2.96
CA MET A 237 15.10 13.47 1.51
C MET A 237 13.84 14.12 0.93
N ASP A 238 14.02 15.13 0.08
CA ASP A 238 12.95 15.63 -0.79
C ASP A 238 12.78 14.73 -2.01
N THR A 239 11.58 14.21 -2.19
CA THR A 239 11.20 13.32 -3.29
C THR A 239 10.25 13.98 -4.29
N THR A 240 10.07 15.31 -4.22
CA THR A 240 9.08 16.04 -5.03
C THR A 240 9.22 15.77 -6.52
N ASP A 241 10.44 15.76 -7.03
CA ASP A 241 10.77 15.53 -8.44
C ASP A 241 11.38 14.15 -8.70
N THR A 242 11.17 13.21 -7.77
CA THR A 242 11.78 11.88 -7.85
C THR A 242 10.71 10.81 -7.68
N VAL A 243 10.61 9.91 -8.63
CA VAL A 243 9.83 8.68 -8.46
C VAL A 243 10.69 7.71 -7.67
N LEU A 244 10.29 7.40 -6.46
CA LEU A 244 11.04 6.59 -5.52
C LEU A 244 10.12 5.56 -4.88
N ASP A 245 10.59 4.30 -4.81
CA ASP A 245 10.02 3.32 -3.89
C ASP A 245 10.52 3.65 -2.49
N THR A 246 9.69 4.37 -1.73
CA THR A 246 10.05 4.87 -0.41
C THR A 246 10.22 3.77 0.62
N THR A 247 9.57 2.61 0.43
CA THR A 247 9.71 1.45 1.32
C THR A 247 11.11 0.85 1.18
N GLU A 248 11.53 0.55 -0.04
CA GLU A 248 12.88 0.03 -0.30
C GLU A 248 13.97 1.06 0.04
N ALA A 249 13.75 2.33 -0.32
CA ALA A 249 14.68 3.40 0.06
C ALA A 249 14.86 3.51 1.58
N SER A 250 13.78 3.40 2.34
CA SER A 250 13.84 3.38 3.81
C SER A 250 14.66 2.20 4.33
N HIS A 251 14.43 1.02 3.80
CA HIS A 251 15.18 -0.17 4.18
C HIS A 251 16.69 0.02 3.95
N LEU A 252 17.08 0.51 2.77
CA LEU A 252 18.49 0.79 2.46
C LEU A 252 19.12 1.85 3.37
N VAL A 253 18.34 2.85 3.76
CA VAL A 253 18.80 3.90 4.69
C VAL A 253 18.96 3.34 6.12
N PHE A 254 18.04 2.53 6.61
CA PHE A 254 18.10 1.93 7.95
C PHE A 254 19.27 0.95 8.08
N THR A 255 19.56 0.18 7.06
CA THR A 255 20.71 -0.74 7.06
C THR A 255 22.05 0.01 7.03
N ASN A 256 22.05 1.28 6.57
CA ASN A 256 23.25 2.11 6.39
C ASN A 256 23.43 3.22 7.43
N ASP A 257 22.66 3.27 8.54
CA ASP A 257 22.97 4.17 9.66
C ASP A 257 21.89 5.16 10.13
N SER A 258 20.64 5.03 9.78
CA SER A 258 19.58 5.89 10.33
C SER A 258 18.58 5.13 11.21
N ASP A 259 18.05 5.80 12.22
CA ASP A 259 16.98 5.26 13.08
C ASP A 259 15.60 5.66 12.58
N ILE A 260 15.51 6.76 11.83
CA ILE A 260 14.28 7.36 11.32
C ILE A 260 14.54 7.82 9.89
N SER A 261 13.59 7.64 8.99
CA SER A 261 13.67 8.26 7.66
C SER A 261 12.40 9.06 7.36
N ILE A 262 12.58 10.23 6.77
CA ILE A 262 11.48 11.07 6.30
C ILE A 262 11.72 11.36 4.82
N PHE A 263 10.76 10.93 4.00
CA PHE A 263 10.69 11.28 2.59
C PHE A 263 9.58 12.31 2.41
N ILE A 264 9.94 13.48 1.90
CA ILE A 264 9.01 14.59 1.74
C ILE A 264 8.63 14.69 0.27
N ASN A 265 7.33 14.70 0.00
CA ASN A 265 6.81 14.93 -1.32
C ASN A 265 5.88 16.13 -1.30
N TYR A 266 6.29 17.23 -1.89
CA TYR A 266 5.52 18.46 -1.98
C TYR A 266 4.52 18.48 -3.13
N ARG A 267 4.34 17.38 -3.85
CA ARG A 267 3.31 17.30 -4.90
C ARG A 267 1.94 17.55 -4.31
N ASN A 268 1.21 18.39 -4.99
CA ASN A 268 -0.18 18.65 -4.66
C ASN A 268 -0.99 17.39 -4.92
N LYS A 269 -1.30 16.61 -3.88
CA LYS A 269 -2.31 15.57 -3.98
C LYS A 269 -3.70 16.20 -3.88
N VAL A 270 -4.56 15.84 -4.81
CA VAL A 270 -5.94 16.26 -4.83
C VAL A 270 -6.75 15.27 -4.01
N PHE A 271 -7.41 15.77 -2.98
CA PHE A 271 -8.35 15.00 -2.17
C PHE A 271 -9.75 15.53 -2.40
N TYR A 272 -10.71 14.63 -2.42
CA TYR A 272 -12.14 14.98 -2.47
C TYR A 272 -12.77 14.62 -1.12
N THR A 273 -13.23 15.62 -0.40
CA THR A 273 -13.99 15.43 0.84
C THR A 273 -15.36 16.06 0.65
N LYS A 274 -16.42 15.26 0.71
CA LYS A 274 -17.82 15.70 0.48
C LYS A 274 -17.97 16.53 -0.79
N GLY A 275 -17.39 16.06 -1.90
CA GLY A 275 -17.44 16.75 -3.19
C GLY A 275 -16.56 18.00 -3.33
N GLN A 276 -15.85 18.39 -2.28
CA GLN A 276 -14.92 19.51 -2.33
C GLN A 276 -13.49 19.01 -2.64
N LYS A 277 -12.88 19.62 -3.65
CA LYS A 277 -11.50 19.39 -4.03
C LYS A 277 -10.56 20.13 -3.09
N SER A 278 -9.73 19.42 -2.34
CA SER A 278 -8.64 20.02 -1.57
C SER A 278 -7.29 19.54 -2.09
N THR A 279 -6.28 20.39 -1.98
CA THR A 279 -4.91 20.07 -2.40
C THR A 279 -4.05 20.01 -1.16
N MET A 280 -3.41 18.87 -0.92
CA MET A 280 -2.56 18.66 0.25
C MET A 280 -1.13 18.31 -0.17
N LYS A 281 -0.15 18.74 0.62
CA LYS A 281 1.22 18.23 0.54
C LYS A 281 1.29 16.91 1.28
N SER A 282 1.90 15.89 0.71
CA SER A 282 2.06 14.60 1.37
C SER A 282 3.47 14.44 1.90
N MET A 283 3.57 13.92 3.11
CA MET A 283 4.82 13.51 3.71
C MET A 283 4.73 12.04 4.12
N VAL A 284 5.76 11.28 3.83
CA VAL A 284 5.84 9.88 4.26
C VAL A 284 6.96 9.76 5.29
N VAL A 285 6.64 9.18 6.42
CA VAL A 285 7.61 8.91 7.49
C VAL A 285 7.76 7.41 7.63
N TYR A 286 8.98 6.95 7.50
CA TYR A 286 9.34 5.56 7.75
C TYR A 286 10.28 5.49 8.96
N SER A 287 10.06 4.53 9.83
CA SER A 287 10.89 4.31 11.01
C SER A 287 11.16 2.82 11.21
N ALA A 288 12.40 2.49 11.50
CA ALA A 288 12.77 1.14 11.96
C ALA A 288 12.21 0.81 13.35
N ARG A 289 11.69 1.83 14.08
CA ARG A 289 11.10 1.69 15.40
C ARG A 289 9.68 2.26 15.41
N SER A 290 8.70 1.39 15.50
CA SER A 290 7.26 1.72 15.45
C SER A 290 6.84 2.83 16.41
N ALA A 291 7.45 2.90 17.60
CA ALA A 291 7.14 3.92 18.61
C ALA A 291 7.45 5.36 18.15
N VAL A 292 8.30 5.54 17.14
CA VAL A 292 8.71 6.85 16.66
C VAL A 292 7.76 7.37 15.59
N SER A 293 7.29 6.52 14.69
CA SER A 293 6.35 6.95 13.64
C SER A 293 4.98 7.36 14.18
N HIS A 294 4.55 6.80 15.31
CA HIS A 294 3.29 7.18 15.97
C HIS A 294 3.40 8.44 16.87
N GLY A 295 4.60 8.91 17.17
CA GLY A 295 4.83 10.08 18.03
C GLY A 295 4.89 11.41 17.31
N ILE A 296 4.70 11.45 15.99
CA ILE A 296 4.84 12.67 15.20
C ILE A 296 3.50 13.41 15.16
N ASN A 297 3.24 14.22 16.15
CA ASN A 297 2.27 15.31 16.02
C ASN A 297 2.98 16.49 15.33
N LEU A 298 2.93 16.51 14.00
CA LEU A 298 3.59 17.57 13.24
C LEU A 298 2.80 18.87 13.30
N THR A 299 1.48 18.81 13.40
CA THR A 299 0.58 19.93 13.64
C THR A 299 -0.81 19.43 14.03
N GLU A 300 -1.62 20.29 14.63
CA GLU A 300 -3.02 20.02 14.86
C GLU A 300 -3.74 19.80 13.51
N GLY A 301 -4.30 18.62 13.28
CA GLY A 301 -4.96 18.24 12.01
C GLY A 301 -4.13 17.34 11.06
N THR A 302 -2.90 17.01 11.40
CA THR A 302 -2.12 16.03 10.62
C THR A 302 -2.60 14.62 10.93
N ILE A 303 -3.02 13.90 9.89
CA ILE A 303 -3.45 12.51 10.01
C ILE A 303 -2.34 11.62 9.48
N PHE A 304 -1.80 10.77 10.36
CA PHE A 304 -0.86 9.71 10.01
C PHE A 304 -1.63 8.41 9.80
N ASN A 305 -1.49 7.85 8.61
CA ASN A 305 -2.05 6.54 8.24
C ASN A 305 -0.92 5.62 7.82
N GLY A 306 -0.98 4.38 8.21
CA GLY A 306 0.01 3.38 7.80
C GLY A 306 0.21 2.26 8.83
N HIS A 307 1.26 1.51 8.61
CA HIS A 307 1.70 0.44 9.50
C HIS A 307 2.50 0.99 10.69
N PRO A 308 2.70 0.20 11.77
CA PRO A 308 3.49 0.61 12.92
C PRO A 308 4.92 1.04 12.58
N THR A 309 5.49 0.52 11.51
CA THR A 309 6.85 0.81 11.05
C THR A 309 6.90 1.83 9.90
N SER A 310 5.74 2.15 9.32
CA SER A 310 5.65 3.05 8.17
C SER A 310 4.36 3.85 8.26
N ALA A 311 4.45 5.16 8.32
CA ALA A 311 3.29 6.03 8.40
C ALA A 311 3.40 7.17 7.38
N GLY A 312 2.29 7.42 6.67
CA GLY A 312 2.14 8.57 5.78
C GLY A 312 1.36 9.68 6.46
N ALA A 313 1.76 10.92 6.26
CA ALA A 313 0.99 12.08 6.69
C ALA A 313 0.67 12.99 5.51
N SER A 314 -0.55 13.51 5.50
CA SER A 314 -0.96 14.54 4.57
C SER A 314 -1.13 15.85 5.32
N LEU A 315 -0.41 16.89 4.91
CA LEU A 315 -0.49 18.21 5.53
C LEU A 315 -1.63 19.00 4.91
N VAL A 316 -2.45 19.61 5.75
CA VAL A 316 -3.48 20.57 5.32
C VAL A 316 -2.80 21.86 4.87
N ARG A 317 -3.33 22.49 3.82
CA ARG A 317 -2.78 23.70 3.24
C ARG A 317 -2.68 24.83 4.27
N GLY A 318 -1.45 25.35 4.48
CA GLY A 318 -1.18 26.47 5.36
C GLY A 318 -0.34 26.15 6.59
N GLU A 319 -0.21 24.87 6.95
CA GLU A 319 0.64 24.42 8.04
C GLU A 319 1.94 23.87 7.47
N ALA A 320 2.97 24.68 7.45
CA ALA A 320 4.29 24.23 7.11
C ALA A 320 4.81 23.36 8.25
N VAL A 321 5.14 22.10 7.95
CA VAL A 321 6.16 21.42 8.77
C VAL A 321 7.41 22.23 8.58
N HIS A 322 7.76 23.00 9.57
CA HIS A 322 9.01 23.74 9.59
C HIS A 322 10.13 22.74 9.89
N PHE A 323 10.60 22.07 8.85
CA PHE A 323 11.97 21.64 8.79
C PHE A 323 12.73 22.80 8.14
N PRO A 324 13.27 23.77 8.90
CA PRO A 324 13.81 25.04 8.35
C PRO A 324 14.92 24.82 7.34
N PHE A 325 15.64 23.70 7.44
CA PHE A 325 16.72 23.33 6.51
C PHE A 325 16.23 22.83 5.14
N LEU A 326 14.93 22.49 4.97
CA LEU A 326 14.36 22.10 3.67
C LEU A 326 13.87 23.32 2.87
N ILE A 327 13.71 24.47 3.54
CA ILE A 327 13.24 25.72 2.93
C ILE A 327 14.40 26.54 2.36
N GLU A 328 15.59 26.42 2.92
CA GLU A 328 16.79 27.17 2.48
C GLU A 328 17.50 26.56 1.26
N SER A 329 17.13 25.35 0.84
CA SER A 329 17.69 24.66 -0.32
C SER A 329 16.78 24.67 -1.56
N LEU A 330 15.64 25.34 -1.49
CA LEU A 330 14.72 25.61 -2.58
C LEU A 330 14.78 27.09 -2.99
#